data_7954db65bde4916c077be9b86256d840
#
_entry.id   7954db65bde4916c077be9b86256d840
#
_cell.length_a   1.000
_cell.length_b   1.000
_cell.length_c   1.000
_cell.angle_alpha   90.00
_cell.angle_beta   90.00
_cell.angle_gamma   90.00
#
_symmetry.space_group_name_H-M   'P 1'
#
loop_
_entity.id
_entity.type
_entity.pdbx_description
1 polymer ?
#
loop_
_entity_poly.entity_id
_entity_poly.type
_entity_poly.pdbx_seq_one_letter_code
_entity_poly.pdbx_strand_id
1 'polypeptide(L)'
;QEGYGIGGDYGPYLQSERKEIYQAYAKSLIAKGLAYPCFCSAEEIEEMRKVQEESKERIGYYGSFANCRNLSVDEAYEKVKSGASWVIRLKSQGDFTRRHIFHDVIKGDVEYLENDMDIVIIKGDGLPTYHFAHAVDDHLMHTTHVIRGDEWLSSLPIHLELFDLLGFKRPEYGHVAPLTKKDGDTIRKLSKRKDPECSVKFYQEMGLPPEAIKLYLSMIGNTNFEEWYLANLDKTYRDFPFSFEHMPIGGTLFDTVKMFATAKLYFSTISAKEIMDGLLLYTEKYDPEFYALLKNDPDYMLALLNIERNCERPRKDIGCYKDVKEEFWYMYDELFSQRENPYDAITGSYYMDDIKEYLETVYDEKDEQPDWFQKVKDFAGSHGYATNRKDYKANPEAFKGDVAKFCEGLRVM
;
A
#
# COMPACT_ATOMS: atom_id res chain seq x y z
N GLN A 1 8.37 -14.04 -12.44
CA GLN A 1 9.11 -12.98 -11.72
C GLN A 1 10.60 -13.26 -11.80
N GLU A 2 11.38 -12.21 -12.01
CA GLU A 2 12.82 -12.23 -11.98
C GLU A 2 13.36 -11.29 -10.92
N GLY A 3 14.52 -11.57 -10.36
CA GLY A 3 15.14 -10.69 -9.39
C GLY A 3 16.16 -11.38 -8.48
N TYR A 4 16.74 -10.56 -7.59
CA TYR A 4 17.68 -11.06 -6.59
C TYR A 4 16.99 -12.08 -5.65
N GLY A 5 17.63 -13.24 -5.48
CA GLY A 5 17.09 -14.34 -4.69
C GLY A 5 15.99 -15.17 -5.36
N ILE A 6 15.50 -14.74 -6.54
CA ILE A 6 14.48 -15.47 -7.32
C ILE A 6 15.13 -16.13 -8.53
N GLY A 7 16.15 -15.48 -9.12
CA GLY A 7 16.78 -15.88 -10.39
C GLY A 7 16.09 -15.22 -11.59
N GLY A 8 16.39 -15.71 -12.78
CA GLY A 8 15.90 -15.23 -14.08
C GLY A 8 17.00 -15.21 -15.13
N ASP A 9 16.68 -14.75 -16.35
CA ASP A 9 17.54 -14.83 -17.52
C ASP A 9 18.45 -13.60 -17.71
N TYR A 10 18.21 -12.49 -16.95
CA TYR A 10 18.89 -11.20 -17.13
C TYR A 10 19.80 -10.82 -15.96
N GLY A 11 20.15 -11.77 -15.09
CA GLY A 11 21.05 -11.55 -13.95
C GLY A 11 22.47 -11.12 -14.36
N PRO A 12 23.31 -10.75 -13.35
CA PRO A 12 22.96 -10.62 -11.94
C PRO A 12 22.01 -9.45 -11.66
N TYR A 13 21.24 -9.51 -10.54
CA TYR A 13 20.20 -8.51 -10.22
C TYR A 13 20.59 -7.53 -9.12
N LEU A 14 21.75 -7.73 -8.48
CA LEU A 14 22.34 -6.75 -7.58
C LEU A 14 23.17 -5.72 -8.36
N GLN A 15 22.90 -4.43 -8.17
CA GLN A 15 23.63 -3.36 -8.86
C GLN A 15 25.16 -3.46 -8.66
N SER A 16 25.61 -3.82 -7.46
CA SER A 16 27.05 -3.99 -7.15
C SER A 16 27.73 -5.10 -7.97
N GLU A 17 26.99 -6.12 -8.38
CA GLU A 17 27.51 -7.23 -9.19
C GLU A 17 27.54 -6.91 -10.69
N ARG A 18 26.93 -5.79 -11.11
CA ARG A 18 26.83 -5.34 -12.50
C ARG A 18 27.82 -4.21 -12.84
N LYS A 19 28.76 -3.94 -11.95
CA LYS A 19 29.69 -2.81 -12.06
C LYS A 19 30.38 -2.73 -13.42
N GLU A 20 30.89 -3.86 -13.91
CA GLU A 20 31.61 -3.93 -15.19
C GLU A 20 30.72 -3.59 -16.39
N ILE A 21 29.46 -4.00 -16.33
CA ILE A 21 28.45 -3.69 -17.38
C ILE A 21 28.30 -2.19 -17.50
N TYR A 22 28.02 -1.49 -16.38
CA TYR A 22 27.85 -0.03 -16.38
C TYR A 22 29.12 0.67 -16.86
N GLN A 23 30.28 0.22 -16.43
CA GLN A 23 31.55 0.80 -16.87
C GLN A 23 31.79 0.63 -18.37
N ALA A 24 31.41 -0.51 -18.95
CA ALA A 24 31.50 -0.73 -20.40
C ALA A 24 30.65 0.28 -21.19
N TYR A 25 29.40 0.49 -20.77
CA TYR A 25 28.52 1.50 -21.39
C TYR A 25 29.01 2.93 -21.17
N ALA A 26 29.49 3.28 -19.99
CA ALA A 26 30.05 4.61 -19.71
C ALA A 26 31.32 4.88 -20.57
N LYS A 27 32.20 3.90 -20.72
CA LYS A 27 33.37 3.99 -21.60
C LYS A 27 32.97 4.16 -23.08
N SER A 28 31.91 3.47 -23.50
CA SER A 28 31.34 3.64 -24.84
C SER A 28 30.85 5.09 -25.07
N LEU A 29 30.21 5.71 -24.08
CA LEU A 29 29.83 7.13 -24.18
C LEU A 29 31.04 8.06 -24.21
N ILE A 30 32.10 7.80 -23.43
CA ILE A 30 33.34 8.56 -23.50
C ILE A 30 33.97 8.48 -24.91
N ALA A 31 34.04 7.27 -25.47
CA ALA A 31 34.57 7.05 -26.81
C ALA A 31 33.81 7.83 -27.91
N LYS A 32 32.49 8.04 -27.70
CA LYS A 32 31.63 8.83 -28.58
C LYS A 32 31.66 10.34 -28.28
N GLY A 33 32.43 10.79 -27.28
CA GLY A 33 32.45 12.21 -26.82
C GLY A 33 31.16 12.64 -26.10
N LEU A 34 30.33 11.68 -25.63
CA LEU A 34 29.05 11.90 -24.96
C LEU A 34 29.15 11.77 -23.43
N ALA A 35 30.33 11.49 -22.90
CA ALA A 35 30.65 11.52 -21.49
C ALA A 35 32.13 11.92 -21.30
N TYR A 36 32.48 12.35 -20.09
CA TYR A 36 33.83 12.78 -19.77
C TYR A 36 34.15 12.58 -18.28
N PRO A 37 35.47 12.48 -17.93
CA PRO A 37 35.87 12.46 -16.54
C PRO A 37 35.80 13.86 -15.92
N CYS A 38 35.21 13.97 -14.75
CA CYS A 38 35.13 15.21 -13.98
C CYS A 38 35.95 15.06 -12.68
N PHE A 39 36.80 16.00 -12.40
CA PHE A 39 37.76 16.02 -11.30
C PHE A 39 37.39 17.03 -10.20
N CYS A 40 36.23 17.69 -10.31
CA CYS A 40 35.81 18.65 -9.30
C CYS A 40 35.60 17.97 -7.93
N SER A 41 36.16 18.59 -6.90
CA SER A 41 35.96 18.16 -5.52
C SER A 41 34.55 18.49 -5.01
N ALA A 42 34.21 17.95 -3.85
CA ALA A 42 32.92 18.25 -3.20
C ALA A 42 32.83 19.75 -2.83
N GLU A 43 33.95 20.34 -2.42
CA GLU A 43 34.07 21.75 -2.05
C GLU A 43 33.87 22.65 -3.27
N GLU A 44 34.50 22.34 -4.40
CA GLU A 44 34.31 23.08 -5.67
C GLU A 44 32.88 23.04 -6.15
N ILE A 45 32.20 21.89 -6.02
CA ILE A 45 30.79 21.75 -6.37
C ILE A 45 29.92 22.57 -5.42
N GLU A 46 30.21 22.58 -4.14
CA GLU A 46 29.46 23.37 -3.16
C GLU A 46 29.65 24.88 -3.36
N GLU A 47 30.86 25.31 -3.71
CA GLU A 47 31.14 26.72 -4.04
C GLU A 47 30.38 27.13 -5.32
N MET A 48 30.41 26.30 -6.34
CA MET A 48 29.62 26.53 -7.55
C MET A 48 28.13 26.71 -7.24
N ARG A 49 27.53 25.86 -6.36
CA ARG A 49 26.13 25.97 -5.95
C ARG A 49 25.84 27.31 -5.26
N LYS A 50 26.70 27.76 -4.36
CA LYS A 50 26.54 29.06 -3.69
C LYS A 50 26.54 30.22 -4.70
N VAL A 51 27.44 30.19 -5.66
CA VAL A 51 27.47 31.19 -6.74
C VAL A 51 26.16 31.18 -7.55
N GLN A 52 25.66 30.00 -7.88
CA GLN A 52 24.37 29.87 -8.58
C GLN A 52 23.19 30.39 -7.75
N GLU A 53 23.15 30.11 -6.43
CA GLU A 53 22.12 30.62 -5.51
C GLU A 53 22.16 32.14 -5.42
N GLU A 54 23.35 32.72 -5.24
CA GLU A 54 23.55 34.18 -5.15
C GLU A 54 23.16 34.89 -6.46
N SER A 55 23.46 34.27 -7.60
CA SER A 55 23.14 34.79 -8.93
C SER A 55 21.70 34.46 -9.38
N LYS A 56 20.93 33.71 -8.56
CA LYS A 56 19.59 33.22 -8.89
C LYS A 56 19.53 32.37 -10.16
N GLU A 57 20.63 31.67 -10.44
CA GLU A 57 20.73 30.70 -11.53
C GLU A 57 20.18 29.33 -11.08
N ARG A 58 19.88 28.45 -12.04
CA ARG A 58 19.47 27.07 -11.72
C ARG A 58 20.64 26.32 -11.08
N ILE A 59 20.36 25.59 -10.02
CA ILE A 59 21.37 24.74 -9.36
C ILE A 59 21.65 23.51 -10.22
N GLY A 60 22.95 23.32 -10.60
CA GLY A 60 23.35 22.15 -11.38
C GLY A 60 24.68 22.33 -12.09
N TYR A 61 25.18 21.26 -12.69
CA TYR A 61 26.45 21.23 -13.41
C TYR A 61 26.19 21.32 -14.93
N TYR A 62 26.17 22.52 -15.48
CA TYR A 62 25.84 22.83 -16.88
C TYR A 62 26.49 24.10 -17.37
N GLY A 63 26.54 24.29 -18.66
CA GLY A 63 27.06 25.52 -19.30
C GLY A 63 28.42 25.93 -18.81
N SER A 64 28.56 27.20 -18.38
CA SER A 64 29.81 27.74 -17.82
C SER A 64 30.19 27.17 -16.45
N PHE A 65 29.24 26.57 -15.73
CA PHE A 65 29.48 25.91 -14.45
C PHE A 65 30.02 24.48 -14.62
N ALA A 66 30.08 23.95 -15.83
CA ALA A 66 30.58 22.60 -16.11
C ALA A 66 32.12 22.64 -16.39
N ASN A 67 32.92 22.95 -15.38
CA ASN A 67 34.34 23.23 -15.48
C ASN A 67 35.16 22.16 -16.21
N CYS A 68 34.84 20.88 -16.04
CA CYS A 68 35.57 19.78 -16.68
C CYS A 68 35.04 19.40 -18.07
N ARG A 69 33.90 19.98 -18.52
CA ARG A 69 33.22 19.59 -19.76
C ARG A 69 34.08 19.73 -21.03
N ASN A 70 34.97 20.70 -21.03
CA ASN A 70 35.79 21.07 -22.18
C ASN A 70 37.28 20.78 -22.00
N LEU A 71 37.67 19.97 -21.01
CA LEU A 71 39.03 19.48 -20.87
C LEU A 71 39.42 18.68 -22.13
N SER A 72 40.62 18.91 -22.62
CA SER A 72 41.22 18.09 -23.68
C SER A 72 41.52 16.69 -23.17
N VAL A 73 41.66 15.73 -24.07
CA VAL A 73 42.02 14.35 -23.73
C VAL A 73 43.34 14.30 -22.98
N ASP A 74 44.33 15.12 -23.38
CA ASP A 74 45.66 15.16 -22.75
C ASP A 74 45.57 15.69 -21.31
N GLU A 75 44.83 16.78 -21.08
CA GLU A 75 44.58 17.33 -19.74
C GLU A 75 43.89 16.33 -18.83
N ALA A 76 42.85 15.65 -19.33
CA ALA A 76 42.14 14.62 -18.58
C ALA A 76 43.07 13.42 -18.29
N TYR A 77 43.87 13.00 -19.26
CA TYR A 77 44.82 11.89 -19.09
C TYR A 77 45.88 12.20 -18.02
N GLU A 78 46.50 13.40 -18.04
CA GLU A 78 47.47 13.80 -17.03
C GLU A 78 46.84 13.86 -15.62
N LYS A 79 45.59 14.32 -15.49
CA LYS A 79 44.87 14.30 -14.20
C LYS A 79 44.64 12.88 -13.70
N VAL A 80 44.20 11.94 -14.56
CA VAL A 80 44.04 10.52 -14.19
C VAL A 80 45.40 9.92 -13.80
N LYS A 81 46.44 10.16 -14.55
CA LYS A 81 47.77 9.66 -14.31
C LYS A 81 48.40 10.19 -13.01
N SER A 82 48.05 11.41 -12.61
CA SER A 82 48.47 11.99 -11.32
C SER A 82 47.75 11.40 -10.11
N GLY A 83 46.76 10.52 -10.33
CA GLY A 83 45.97 9.89 -9.27
C GLY A 83 44.85 10.77 -8.73
N ALA A 84 44.46 11.82 -9.46
CA ALA A 84 43.33 12.65 -9.07
C ALA A 84 42.01 11.79 -8.99
N SER A 85 41.22 12.03 -7.95
CA SER A 85 39.88 11.42 -7.85
C SER A 85 38.96 11.95 -8.94
N TRP A 86 38.16 11.10 -9.53
CA TRP A 86 37.24 11.49 -10.61
C TRP A 86 35.97 10.69 -10.65
N VAL A 87 34.97 11.28 -11.29
CA VAL A 87 33.68 10.66 -11.62
C VAL A 87 33.46 10.75 -13.14
N ILE A 88 32.56 9.96 -13.71
CA ILE A 88 32.18 10.14 -15.10
C ILE A 88 30.85 10.93 -15.13
N ARG A 89 30.83 12.00 -15.91
CA ARG A 89 29.62 12.78 -16.19
C ARG A 89 29.14 12.54 -17.62
N LEU A 90 27.82 12.55 -17.78
CA LEU A 90 27.19 12.67 -19.08
C LEU A 90 27.54 14.04 -19.67
N LYS A 91 27.79 14.10 -20.96
CA LYS A 91 27.88 15.34 -21.71
C LYS A 91 26.53 15.59 -22.37
N SER A 92 25.62 16.24 -21.63
CA SER A 92 24.27 16.50 -22.11
C SER A 92 24.27 17.26 -23.43
N GLN A 93 23.39 16.87 -24.34
CA GLN A 93 23.21 17.50 -25.65
C GLN A 93 21.94 18.34 -25.73
N GLY A 94 21.17 18.39 -24.65
CA GLY A 94 19.90 19.08 -24.62
C GLY A 94 20.02 20.59 -24.39
N ASP A 95 18.91 21.25 -24.58
CA ASP A 95 18.74 22.69 -24.43
C ASP A 95 17.49 22.94 -23.56
N PHE A 96 17.71 23.47 -22.35
CA PHE A 96 16.63 23.71 -21.38
C PHE A 96 15.57 24.74 -21.85
N THR A 97 15.77 25.39 -22.99
CA THR A 97 14.75 26.27 -23.59
C THR A 97 13.77 25.51 -24.49
N ARG A 98 14.11 24.28 -24.88
CA ARG A 98 13.26 23.46 -25.76
C ARG A 98 12.27 22.65 -24.98
N ARG A 99 11.03 22.72 -25.45
CA ARG A 99 9.87 22.01 -24.86
C ARG A 99 9.47 20.84 -25.73
N HIS A 100 9.13 19.73 -25.08
CA HIS A 100 8.59 18.55 -25.74
C HIS A 100 7.40 18.03 -24.97
N ILE A 101 6.60 17.22 -25.65
CA ILE A 101 5.50 16.45 -25.06
C ILE A 101 5.93 15.00 -24.98
N PHE A 102 5.73 14.40 -23.83
CA PHE A 102 5.90 12.97 -23.60
C PHE A 102 4.54 12.38 -23.23
N HIS A 103 4.18 11.25 -23.86
CA HIS A 103 2.95 10.54 -23.50
C HIS A 103 3.22 9.57 -22.36
N ASP A 104 2.66 9.87 -21.19
CA ASP A 104 2.66 9.01 -20.00
C ASP A 104 1.40 8.14 -19.98
N VAL A 105 1.56 6.82 -19.80
CA VAL A 105 0.41 5.89 -19.90
C VAL A 105 -0.67 6.08 -18.82
N ILE A 106 -0.35 6.85 -17.76
CA ILE A 106 -1.29 7.18 -16.67
C ILE A 106 -1.73 8.64 -16.74
N LYS A 107 -0.77 9.57 -16.88
CA LYS A 107 -1.04 11.01 -16.82
C LYS A 107 -1.41 11.62 -18.17
N GLY A 108 -1.29 10.85 -19.27
CA GLY A 108 -1.48 11.39 -20.61
C GLY A 108 -0.30 12.25 -21.06
N ASP A 109 -0.56 13.30 -21.82
CA ASP A 109 0.47 14.17 -22.36
C ASP A 109 1.08 15.09 -21.30
N VAL A 110 2.39 14.94 -21.08
CA VAL A 110 3.17 15.70 -20.11
C VAL A 110 4.19 16.54 -20.86
N GLU A 111 4.16 17.87 -20.63
CA GLU A 111 5.18 18.77 -21.14
C GLU A 111 6.45 18.70 -20.29
N TYR A 112 7.62 18.67 -20.95
CA TYR A 112 8.91 18.71 -20.26
C TYR A 112 9.91 19.56 -21.05
N LEU A 113 10.95 20.05 -20.33
CA LEU A 113 12.12 20.74 -20.92
C LEU A 113 13.25 19.73 -21.09
N GLU A 114 14.08 19.87 -22.14
CA GLU A 114 15.25 19.03 -22.32
C GLU A 114 16.21 19.15 -21.12
N ASN A 115 16.91 18.06 -20.82
CA ASN A 115 18.01 18.10 -19.86
C ASN A 115 19.23 18.76 -20.47
N ASP A 116 19.82 19.74 -19.80
CA ASP A 116 21.10 20.36 -20.16
C ASP A 116 22.18 20.15 -19.08
N MET A 117 21.86 19.39 -18.04
CA MET A 117 22.78 19.15 -16.92
C MET A 117 23.66 17.93 -17.19
N ASP A 118 24.96 18.09 -16.96
CA ASP A 118 25.95 17.03 -17.04
C ASP A 118 25.93 16.21 -15.73
N ILE A 119 24.97 15.31 -15.61
CA ILE A 119 24.80 14.47 -14.43
C ILE A 119 25.97 13.50 -14.25
N VAL A 120 26.28 13.13 -13.02
CA VAL A 120 27.20 12.02 -12.74
C VAL A 120 26.54 10.71 -13.16
N ILE A 121 27.18 9.93 -14.03
CA ILE A 121 26.73 8.61 -14.45
C ILE A 121 27.47 7.47 -13.75
N ILE A 122 28.77 7.64 -13.48
CA ILE A 122 29.59 6.72 -12.66
C ILE A 122 30.25 7.50 -11.53
N LYS A 123 30.09 7.02 -10.32
CA LYS A 123 30.67 7.57 -9.09
C LYS A 123 32.13 7.20 -8.95
N GLY A 124 32.86 7.85 -8.01
CA GLY A 124 34.26 7.57 -7.72
C GLY A 124 34.57 6.15 -7.27
N ASP A 125 33.60 5.42 -6.71
CA ASP A 125 33.68 3.99 -6.38
C ASP A 125 33.52 3.06 -7.60
N GLY A 126 33.26 3.64 -8.77
CA GLY A 126 33.03 2.94 -10.04
C GLY A 126 31.64 2.34 -10.19
N LEU A 127 30.73 2.60 -9.27
CA LEU A 127 29.32 2.22 -9.37
C LEU A 127 28.49 3.31 -10.08
N PRO A 128 27.40 2.97 -10.76
CA PRO A 128 26.55 3.94 -11.44
C PRO A 128 25.75 4.76 -10.45
N THR A 129 25.29 5.93 -10.90
CA THR A 129 24.14 6.60 -10.27
C THR A 129 22.84 5.91 -10.67
N TYR A 130 21.76 6.19 -9.94
CA TYR A 130 20.44 5.65 -10.25
C TYR A 130 20.01 5.92 -11.69
N HIS A 131 20.19 7.14 -12.18
CA HIS A 131 19.79 7.53 -13.54
C HIS A 131 20.43 6.66 -14.62
N PHE A 132 21.72 6.41 -14.48
CA PHE A 132 22.46 5.62 -15.46
C PHE A 132 22.16 4.12 -15.33
N ALA A 133 22.09 3.60 -14.10
CA ALA A 133 21.68 2.22 -13.85
C ALA A 133 20.30 1.93 -14.43
N HIS A 134 19.33 2.82 -14.22
CA HIS A 134 17.97 2.73 -14.77
C HIS A 134 18.01 2.51 -16.30
N ALA A 135 18.69 3.37 -17.05
CA ALA A 135 18.72 3.26 -18.50
C ALA A 135 19.39 1.96 -19.00
N VAL A 136 20.50 1.55 -18.37
CA VAL A 136 21.25 0.34 -18.76
C VAL A 136 20.50 -0.93 -18.37
N ASP A 137 19.97 -0.99 -17.16
CA ASP A 137 19.30 -2.19 -16.65
C ASP A 137 17.95 -2.40 -17.34
N ASP A 138 17.16 -1.37 -17.54
CA ASP A 138 15.88 -1.49 -18.23
C ASP A 138 16.05 -1.93 -19.68
N HIS A 139 17.10 -1.45 -20.37
CA HIS A 139 17.45 -1.94 -21.69
C HIS A 139 17.83 -3.42 -21.69
N LEU A 140 18.75 -3.82 -20.80
CA LEU A 140 19.29 -5.19 -20.76
C LEU A 140 18.29 -6.21 -20.22
N MET A 141 17.38 -5.78 -19.34
CA MET A 141 16.31 -6.61 -18.79
C MET A 141 15.00 -6.55 -19.61
N HIS A 142 15.04 -5.88 -20.77
CA HIS A 142 13.90 -5.75 -21.70
C HIS A 142 12.65 -5.16 -21.04
N THR A 143 12.82 -4.20 -20.13
CA THR A 143 11.71 -3.49 -19.47
C THR A 143 10.86 -2.76 -20.51
N THR A 144 9.58 -3.07 -20.56
CA THR A 144 8.64 -2.46 -21.52
C THR A 144 7.95 -1.24 -20.93
N HIS A 145 7.62 -1.27 -19.64
CA HIS A 145 6.91 -0.21 -18.92
C HIS A 145 7.61 0.09 -17.59
N VAL A 146 7.84 1.36 -17.31
CA VAL A 146 8.38 1.85 -16.05
C VAL A 146 7.27 2.51 -15.26
N ILE A 147 6.77 1.83 -14.23
CA ILE A 147 5.73 2.36 -13.34
C ILE A 147 6.37 2.83 -12.05
N ARG A 148 6.25 4.14 -11.73
CA ARG A 148 6.91 4.75 -10.58
C ARG A 148 6.12 5.95 -10.03
N GLY A 149 6.50 6.47 -8.86
CA GLY A 149 5.88 7.65 -8.28
C GLY A 149 6.11 8.91 -9.11
N ASP A 150 5.16 9.83 -9.08
CA ASP A 150 5.20 11.08 -9.86
C ASP A 150 6.29 12.07 -9.42
N GLU A 151 6.91 11.86 -8.26
CA GLU A 151 8.13 12.56 -7.84
C GLU A 151 9.31 12.38 -8.83
N TRP A 152 9.27 11.35 -9.67
CA TRP A 152 10.28 11.08 -10.69
C TRP A 152 10.05 11.79 -12.03
N LEU A 153 8.93 12.51 -12.19
CA LEU A 153 8.66 13.30 -13.42
C LEU A 153 9.77 14.31 -13.70
N SER A 154 10.32 14.95 -12.67
CA SER A 154 11.43 15.89 -12.81
C SER A 154 12.71 15.26 -13.37
N SER A 155 12.88 13.95 -13.23
CA SER A 155 14.03 13.20 -13.75
C SER A 155 13.77 12.59 -15.14
N LEU A 156 12.54 12.66 -15.64
CA LEU A 156 12.17 12.08 -16.93
C LEU A 156 13.05 12.58 -18.08
N PRO A 157 13.33 13.90 -18.23
CA PRO A 157 14.18 14.40 -19.31
C PRO A 157 15.58 13.77 -19.34
N ILE A 158 16.18 13.57 -18.16
CA ILE A 158 17.48 12.91 -17.99
C ILE A 158 17.42 11.46 -18.49
N HIS A 159 16.37 10.74 -18.15
CA HIS A 159 16.23 9.34 -18.55
C HIS A 159 16.00 9.21 -20.05
N LEU A 160 15.14 10.05 -20.63
CA LEU A 160 14.90 10.05 -22.08
C LEU A 160 16.20 10.34 -22.84
N GLU A 161 16.98 11.35 -22.42
CA GLU A 161 18.28 11.66 -23.03
C GLU A 161 19.26 10.47 -22.92
N LEU A 162 19.33 9.81 -21.76
CA LEU A 162 20.19 8.64 -21.57
C LEU A 162 19.86 7.50 -22.53
N PHE A 163 18.57 7.17 -22.70
CA PHE A 163 18.14 6.16 -23.67
C PHE A 163 18.58 6.51 -25.09
N ASP A 164 18.40 7.78 -25.51
CA ASP A 164 18.77 8.24 -26.84
C ASP A 164 20.29 8.21 -27.08
N LEU A 165 21.09 8.73 -26.15
CA LEU A 165 22.56 8.76 -26.28
C LEU A 165 23.19 7.37 -26.24
N LEU A 166 22.56 6.44 -25.52
CA LEU A 166 22.96 5.03 -25.52
C LEU A 166 22.48 4.27 -26.78
N GLY A 167 21.54 4.84 -27.53
CA GLY A 167 20.93 4.20 -28.69
C GLY A 167 19.93 3.11 -28.31
N PHE A 168 19.31 3.22 -27.15
CA PHE A 168 18.34 2.26 -26.63
C PHE A 168 16.90 2.65 -26.99
N LYS A 169 16.03 1.64 -27.12
CA LYS A 169 14.60 1.89 -27.21
C LYS A 169 14.09 2.39 -25.87
N ARG A 170 13.38 3.51 -25.85
CA ARG A 170 12.74 4.04 -24.65
C ARG A 170 11.61 3.09 -24.19
N PRO A 171 11.49 2.78 -22.88
CA PRO A 171 10.30 2.14 -22.35
C PRO A 171 9.14 3.13 -22.31
N GLU A 172 7.93 2.63 -22.15
CA GLU A 172 6.79 3.45 -21.78
C GLU A 172 6.87 3.81 -20.29
N TYR A 173 6.43 5.02 -19.90
CA TYR A 173 6.41 5.44 -18.50
C TYR A 173 4.99 5.68 -18.04
N GLY A 174 4.73 5.26 -16.80
CA GLY A 174 3.51 5.57 -16.07
C GLY A 174 3.85 6.14 -14.68
N HIS A 175 3.50 7.40 -14.45
CA HIS A 175 3.78 8.07 -13.18
C HIS A 175 2.54 8.05 -12.29
N VAL A 176 2.61 7.24 -11.22
CA VAL A 176 1.53 7.02 -10.25
C VAL A 176 1.49 8.16 -9.25
N ALA A 177 0.29 8.69 -9.03
CA ALA A 177 0.07 9.69 -7.99
C ALA A 177 0.31 9.11 -6.58
N PRO A 178 0.80 9.90 -5.62
CA PRO A 178 1.07 9.45 -4.26
C PRO A 178 -0.22 9.13 -3.52
N LEU A 179 -0.15 8.17 -2.59
CA LEU A 179 -1.19 7.99 -1.60
C LEU A 179 -1.15 9.16 -0.61
N THR A 180 -2.32 9.71 -0.32
CA THR A 180 -2.50 10.85 0.57
C THR A 180 -3.32 10.46 1.79
N LYS A 181 -3.20 11.24 2.87
CA LYS A 181 -3.98 11.08 4.10
C LYS A 181 -4.51 12.42 4.55
N LYS A 182 -5.71 12.42 5.11
CA LYS A 182 -6.28 13.58 5.77
C LYS A 182 -5.60 13.78 7.13
N ASP A 183 -5.10 15.00 7.38
CA ASP A 183 -4.43 15.39 8.62
C ASP A 183 -5.07 16.72 9.09
N GLY A 184 -6.07 16.60 9.96
CA GLY A 184 -6.97 17.71 10.27
C GLY A 184 -7.73 18.19 9.03
N ASP A 185 -7.59 19.47 8.70
CA ASP A 185 -8.21 20.09 7.52
C ASP A 185 -7.33 20.05 6.25
N THR A 186 -6.14 19.44 6.34
CA THR A 186 -5.20 19.36 5.22
C THR A 186 -5.09 17.93 4.68
N ILE A 187 -4.75 17.82 3.40
CA ILE A 187 -4.41 16.55 2.75
C ILE A 187 -2.90 16.57 2.48
N ARG A 188 -2.20 15.55 2.95
CA ARG A 188 -0.76 15.40 2.76
C ARG A 188 -0.39 14.02 2.22
N LYS A 189 0.76 13.90 1.59
CA LYS A 189 1.34 12.61 1.20
C LYS A 189 1.55 11.72 2.43
N LEU A 190 1.25 10.44 2.31
CA LEU A 190 1.61 9.41 3.30
C LEU A 190 3.13 9.36 3.50
N SER A 191 3.56 9.26 4.75
CA SER A 191 4.97 9.34 5.14
C SER A 191 5.38 8.16 6.02
N LYS A 192 6.41 7.43 5.64
CA LYS A 192 6.99 6.32 6.43
C LYS A 192 7.39 6.70 7.86
N ARG A 193 7.66 8.00 8.11
CA ARG A 193 8.06 8.48 9.45
C ARG A 193 6.88 8.84 10.34
N LYS A 194 5.73 9.15 9.78
CA LYS A 194 4.55 9.64 10.52
C LYS A 194 3.39 8.65 10.52
N ASP A 195 3.28 7.81 9.48
CA ASP A 195 2.10 6.99 9.23
C ASP A 195 2.48 5.51 9.32
N PRO A 196 2.01 4.79 10.36
CA PRO A 196 2.28 3.35 10.53
C PRO A 196 1.75 2.54 9.34
N GLU A 197 0.73 3.00 8.66
CA GLU A 197 0.14 2.37 7.47
C GLU A 197 1.10 2.30 6.26
N CYS A 198 2.23 3.00 6.31
CA CYS A 198 3.31 2.85 5.33
C CYS A 198 4.20 1.62 5.58
N SER A 199 3.99 0.89 6.68
CA SER A 199 4.78 -0.28 7.06
C SER A 199 3.99 -1.57 6.87
N VAL A 200 4.60 -2.57 6.22
CA VAL A 200 4.02 -3.92 6.11
C VAL A 200 3.79 -4.54 7.50
N LYS A 201 4.66 -4.23 8.46
CA LYS A 201 4.56 -4.70 9.84
C LYS A 201 3.23 -4.28 10.50
N PHE A 202 2.75 -3.07 10.22
CA PHE A 202 1.45 -2.60 10.72
C PHE A 202 0.30 -3.55 10.36
N TYR A 203 0.22 -3.96 9.10
CA TYR A 203 -0.83 -4.86 8.64
C TYR A 203 -0.68 -6.27 9.20
N GLN A 204 0.55 -6.74 9.35
CA GLN A 204 0.83 -8.03 9.97
C GLN A 204 0.41 -8.08 11.44
N GLU A 205 0.72 -7.03 12.21
CA GLU A 205 0.35 -6.90 13.63
C GLU A 205 -1.17 -6.75 13.83
N MET A 206 -1.86 -6.11 12.87
CA MET A 206 -3.31 -6.03 12.85
C MET A 206 -3.98 -7.34 12.43
N GLY A 207 -3.24 -8.27 11.84
CA GLY A 207 -3.78 -9.52 11.32
C GLY A 207 -4.58 -9.36 10.02
N LEU A 208 -4.23 -8.37 9.19
CA LEU A 208 -4.83 -8.18 7.87
C LEU A 208 -4.16 -9.12 6.86
N PRO A 209 -4.93 -9.98 6.16
CA PRO A 209 -4.38 -10.84 5.12
C PRO A 209 -3.86 -10.01 3.93
N PRO A 210 -2.73 -10.40 3.30
CA PRO A 210 -2.17 -9.70 2.15
C PRO A 210 -3.17 -9.51 1.00
N GLU A 211 -4.06 -10.46 0.80
CA GLU A 211 -5.08 -10.44 -0.26
C GLU A 211 -6.11 -9.32 -0.04
N ALA A 212 -6.53 -9.10 1.20
CA ALA A 212 -7.44 -8.00 1.54
C ALA A 212 -6.78 -6.62 1.31
N ILE A 213 -5.48 -6.50 1.62
CA ILE A 213 -4.72 -5.28 1.38
C ILE A 213 -4.57 -5.02 -0.12
N LYS A 214 -4.22 -6.06 -0.90
CA LYS A 214 -4.12 -5.95 -2.37
C LYS A 214 -5.46 -5.59 -3.00
N LEU A 215 -6.55 -6.17 -2.51
CA LEU A 215 -7.90 -5.83 -2.94
C LEU A 215 -8.20 -4.35 -2.70
N TYR A 216 -7.94 -3.85 -1.49
CA TYR A 216 -8.12 -2.44 -1.17
C TYR A 216 -7.25 -1.52 -2.04
N LEU A 217 -5.96 -1.85 -2.22
CA LEU A 217 -5.06 -1.08 -3.07
C LEU A 217 -5.51 -1.08 -4.53
N SER A 218 -6.08 -2.18 -5.02
CA SER A 218 -6.67 -2.25 -6.36
C SER A 218 -7.90 -1.35 -6.50
N MET A 219 -8.76 -1.28 -5.48
CA MET A 219 -9.93 -0.39 -5.46
C MET A 219 -9.56 1.10 -5.51
N ILE A 220 -8.48 1.49 -4.83
CA ILE A 220 -8.04 2.89 -4.82
C ILE A 220 -7.07 3.22 -5.97
N GLY A 221 -6.48 2.20 -6.59
CA GLY A 221 -5.53 2.32 -7.70
C GLY A 221 -6.17 2.30 -9.08
N ASN A 222 -7.45 1.90 -9.20
CA ASN A 222 -8.17 1.88 -10.47
C ASN A 222 -9.67 2.13 -10.25
N THR A 223 -10.22 3.14 -10.92
CA THR A 223 -11.60 3.63 -10.69
C THR A 223 -12.69 2.62 -11.05
N ASN A 224 -12.40 1.67 -11.94
CA ASN A 224 -13.37 0.66 -12.38
C ASN A 224 -13.30 -0.66 -11.57
N PHE A 225 -12.26 -0.81 -10.74
CA PHE A 225 -12.00 -2.06 -10.06
C PHE A 225 -13.08 -2.41 -9.03
N GLU A 226 -13.54 -1.44 -8.24
CA GLU A 226 -14.53 -1.68 -7.17
C GLU A 226 -15.86 -2.21 -7.73
N GLU A 227 -16.38 -1.58 -8.78
CA GLU A 227 -17.61 -2.03 -9.44
C GLU A 227 -17.45 -3.43 -10.05
N TRP A 228 -16.33 -3.66 -10.75
CA TRP A 228 -16.02 -4.96 -11.32
C TRP A 228 -15.94 -6.05 -10.23
N TYR A 229 -15.24 -5.79 -9.13
CA TYR A 229 -15.08 -6.78 -8.05
C TYR A 229 -16.42 -7.12 -7.38
N LEU A 230 -17.26 -6.12 -7.12
CA LEU A 230 -18.58 -6.34 -6.53
C LEU A 230 -19.49 -7.20 -7.44
N ALA A 231 -19.29 -7.15 -8.74
CA ALA A 231 -19.99 -8.00 -9.71
C ALA A 231 -19.32 -9.38 -9.91
N ASN A 232 -18.13 -9.63 -9.36
CA ASN A 232 -17.33 -10.84 -9.57
C ASN A 232 -16.65 -11.30 -8.26
N LEU A 233 -17.44 -11.49 -7.19
CA LEU A 233 -16.93 -11.85 -5.85
C LEU A 233 -16.25 -13.23 -5.79
N ASP A 234 -16.44 -14.06 -6.80
CA ASP A 234 -15.80 -15.37 -6.98
C ASP A 234 -14.40 -15.26 -7.60
N LYS A 235 -13.98 -14.05 -8.04
CA LYS A 235 -12.70 -13.80 -8.69
C LYS A 235 -11.71 -13.09 -7.78
N THR A 236 -10.46 -13.09 -8.21
CA THR A 236 -9.37 -12.39 -7.54
C THR A 236 -9.04 -11.07 -8.24
N TYR A 237 -8.28 -10.19 -7.59
CA TYR A 237 -7.78 -8.96 -8.22
C TYR A 237 -6.95 -9.21 -9.49
N ARG A 238 -6.40 -10.44 -9.68
CA ARG A 238 -5.59 -10.82 -10.86
C ARG A 238 -6.43 -11.07 -12.10
N ASP A 239 -7.72 -11.32 -11.93
CA ASP A 239 -8.64 -11.59 -13.02
C ASP A 239 -9.23 -10.30 -13.61
N PHE A 240 -8.91 -9.15 -12.99
CA PHE A 240 -9.37 -7.84 -13.44
C PHE A 240 -8.74 -7.46 -14.79
N PRO A 241 -9.53 -7.05 -15.79
CA PRO A 241 -9.04 -6.55 -17.07
C PRO A 241 -8.41 -5.15 -16.88
N PHE A 242 -7.16 -5.13 -16.44
CA PHE A 242 -6.42 -3.92 -16.08
C PHE A 242 -6.19 -3.00 -17.29
N SER A 243 -6.38 -1.69 -17.08
CA SER A 243 -5.97 -0.63 -18.00
C SER A 243 -5.37 0.54 -17.21
N PHE A 244 -4.31 1.16 -17.75
CA PHE A 244 -3.70 2.36 -17.17
C PHE A 244 -4.63 3.58 -17.23
N GLU A 245 -5.52 3.65 -18.22
CA GLU A 245 -6.46 4.78 -18.43
C GLU A 245 -7.37 5.05 -17.24
N HIS A 246 -7.60 4.03 -16.41
CA HIS A 246 -8.48 4.13 -15.23
C HIS A 246 -7.70 4.30 -13.92
N MET A 247 -6.39 4.55 -14.00
CA MET A 247 -5.59 4.88 -12.82
C MET A 247 -5.77 6.36 -12.44
N PRO A 248 -5.82 6.69 -11.13
CA PRO A 248 -5.98 8.07 -10.67
C PRO A 248 -4.79 8.95 -11.09
N ILE A 249 -5.07 10.09 -11.74
CA ILE A 249 -4.05 11.08 -12.12
C ILE A 249 -3.59 11.90 -10.91
N GLY A 250 -4.50 12.20 -9.97
CA GLY A 250 -4.25 12.94 -8.74
C GLY A 250 -4.02 12.05 -7.54
N GLY A 251 -3.56 12.62 -6.41
CA GLY A 251 -3.32 11.89 -5.17
C GLY A 251 -4.59 11.18 -4.66
N THR A 252 -4.47 9.91 -4.36
CA THR A 252 -5.58 9.08 -3.85
C THR A 252 -5.57 9.04 -2.33
N LEU A 253 -6.73 9.29 -1.72
CA LEU A 253 -6.88 9.25 -0.27
C LEU A 253 -6.81 7.80 0.23
N PHE A 254 -5.87 7.54 1.14
CA PHE A 254 -5.80 6.30 1.89
C PHE A 254 -6.74 6.39 3.09
N ASP A 255 -7.79 5.57 3.08
CA ASP A 255 -8.83 5.53 4.11
C ASP A 255 -8.80 4.17 4.81
N THR A 256 -8.42 4.18 6.09
CA THR A 256 -8.37 2.96 6.92
C THR A 256 -9.76 2.37 7.16
N VAL A 257 -10.80 3.20 7.25
CA VAL A 257 -12.19 2.72 7.42
C VAL A 257 -12.62 1.93 6.18
N LYS A 258 -12.38 2.49 4.99
CA LYS A 258 -12.64 1.78 3.73
C LYS A 258 -11.80 0.51 3.60
N MET A 259 -10.54 0.55 4.05
CA MET A 259 -9.67 -0.62 4.04
C MET A 259 -10.24 -1.77 4.89
N PHE A 260 -10.67 -1.49 6.13
CA PHE A 260 -11.29 -2.51 6.98
C PHE A 260 -12.65 -2.98 6.43
N ALA A 261 -13.45 -2.10 5.83
CA ALA A 261 -14.68 -2.49 5.15
C ALA A 261 -14.41 -3.44 3.97
N THR A 262 -13.35 -3.15 3.19
CA THR A 262 -12.88 -4.05 2.11
C THR A 262 -12.38 -5.38 2.66
N ALA A 263 -11.66 -5.38 3.79
CA ALA A 263 -11.22 -6.60 4.43
C ALA A 263 -12.39 -7.45 4.93
N LYS A 264 -13.43 -6.85 5.53
CA LYS A 264 -14.68 -7.55 5.88
C LYS A 264 -15.37 -8.18 4.67
N LEU A 265 -15.38 -7.47 3.55
CA LEU A 265 -15.88 -8.02 2.29
C LEU A 265 -15.04 -9.23 1.85
N TYR A 266 -13.71 -9.13 1.87
CA TYR A 266 -12.81 -10.23 1.54
C TYR A 266 -13.06 -11.45 2.44
N PHE A 267 -13.11 -11.26 3.77
CA PHE A 267 -13.38 -12.35 4.71
C PHE A 267 -14.74 -13.01 4.48
N SER A 268 -15.74 -12.28 3.98
CA SER A 268 -17.04 -12.85 3.65
C SER A 268 -17.05 -13.72 2.39
N THR A 269 -16.02 -13.64 1.54
CA THR A 269 -15.90 -14.41 0.28
C THR A 269 -15.08 -15.69 0.41
N ILE A 270 -14.30 -15.85 1.48
CA ILE A 270 -13.46 -17.02 1.72
C ILE A 270 -14.10 -18.01 2.69
N SER A 271 -13.70 -19.27 2.60
CA SER A 271 -14.22 -20.35 3.44
C SER A 271 -13.78 -20.24 4.90
N ALA A 272 -14.54 -20.85 5.81
CA ALA A 272 -14.15 -20.95 7.23
C ALA A 272 -12.77 -21.61 7.40
N LYS A 273 -12.45 -22.59 6.54
CA LYS A 273 -11.14 -23.25 6.56
C LYS A 273 -10.00 -22.30 6.20
N GLU A 274 -10.14 -21.48 5.16
CA GLU A 274 -9.12 -20.50 4.78
C GLU A 274 -8.91 -19.46 5.88
N ILE A 275 -9.99 -19.03 6.56
CA ILE A 275 -9.88 -18.15 7.73
C ILE A 275 -9.12 -18.86 8.85
N MET A 276 -9.46 -20.10 9.15
CA MET A 276 -8.80 -20.87 10.21
C MET A 276 -7.32 -21.07 9.95
N ASP A 277 -6.94 -21.42 8.71
CA ASP A 277 -5.55 -21.60 8.31
C ASP A 277 -4.75 -20.30 8.52
N GLY A 278 -5.29 -19.15 8.12
CA GLY A 278 -4.66 -17.84 8.34
C GLY A 278 -4.65 -17.41 9.81
N LEU A 279 -5.72 -17.70 10.55
CA LEU A 279 -5.84 -17.41 11.98
C LEU A 279 -4.77 -18.17 12.79
N LEU A 280 -4.53 -19.42 12.49
CA LEU A 280 -3.49 -20.21 13.14
C LEU A 280 -2.10 -19.61 12.90
N LEU A 281 -1.79 -19.20 11.67
CA LEU A 281 -0.51 -18.55 11.35
C LEU A 281 -0.35 -17.20 12.07
N TYR A 282 -1.44 -16.44 12.17
CA TYR A 282 -1.44 -15.17 12.87
C TYR A 282 -1.25 -15.35 14.39
N THR A 283 -2.06 -16.22 15.01
CA THR A 283 -2.08 -16.40 16.47
C THR A 283 -0.82 -17.08 16.98
N GLU A 284 -0.21 -18.00 16.23
CA GLU A 284 1.08 -18.60 16.59
C GLU A 284 2.15 -17.54 16.86
N LYS A 285 2.12 -16.43 16.12
CA LYS A 285 3.10 -15.36 16.24
C LYS A 285 2.69 -14.23 17.17
N TYR A 286 1.41 -13.86 17.17
CA TYR A 286 0.94 -12.62 17.79
C TYR A 286 0.00 -12.83 19.00
N ASP A 287 -0.57 -14.03 19.19
CA ASP A 287 -1.42 -14.39 20.32
C ASP A 287 -1.26 -15.88 20.68
N PRO A 288 -0.11 -16.28 21.29
CA PRO A 288 0.17 -17.69 21.60
C PRO A 288 -0.86 -18.34 22.55
N GLU A 289 -1.50 -17.55 23.42
CA GLU A 289 -2.52 -18.07 24.34
C GLU A 289 -3.77 -18.50 23.56
N PHE A 290 -4.26 -17.64 22.66
CA PHE A 290 -5.39 -17.99 21.79
C PHE A 290 -5.02 -19.11 20.82
N TYR A 291 -3.79 -19.12 20.28
CA TYR A 291 -3.29 -20.23 19.48
C TYR A 291 -3.40 -21.58 20.19
N ALA A 292 -3.06 -21.65 21.47
CA ALA A 292 -3.16 -22.88 22.25
C ALA A 292 -4.61 -23.38 22.35
N LEU A 293 -5.58 -22.48 22.57
CA LEU A 293 -7.00 -22.83 22.58
C LEU A 293 -7.47 -23.36 21.22
N LEU A 294 -7.10 -22.68 20.13
CA LEU A 294 -7.43 -23.10 18.76
C LEU A 294 -6.86 -24.48 18.41
N LYS A 295 -5.66 -24.79 18.88
CA LYS A 295 -5.00 -26.09 18.67
C LYS A 295 -5.61 -27.21 19.49
N ASN A 296 -6.18 -26.89 20.67
CA ASN A 296 -6.81 -27.86 21.53
C ASN A 296 -8.11 -28.41 20.91
N ASP A 297 -8.93 -27.54 20.32
CA ASP A 297 -10.14 -27.93 19.61
C ASP A 297 -10.32 -27.09 18.32
N PRO A 298 -9.63 -27.45 17.22
CA PRO A 298 -9.73 -26.73 15.96
C PRO A 298 -11.10 -26.87 15.29
N ASP A 299 -11.80 -27.97 15.51
CA ASP A 299 -13.12 -28.22 14.89
C ASP A 299 -14.17 -27.31 15.51
N TYR A 300 -14.06 -27.00 16.79
CA TYR A 300 -14.95 -26.04 17.46
C TYR A 300 -14.86 -24.64 16.82
N MET A 301 -13.66 -24.08 16.71
CA MET A 301 -13.50 -22.77 16.06
C MET A 301 -13.91 -22.82 14.57
N LEU A 302 -13.63 -23.92 13.87
CA LEU A 302 -14.06 -24.08 12.49
C LEU A 302 -15.59 -24.05 12.36
N ALA A 303 -16.32 -24.68 13.29
CA ALA A 303 -17.77 -24.63 13.37
C ALA A 303 -18.28 -23.19 13.62
N LEU A 304 -17.66 -22.45 14.57
CA LEU A 304 -18.01 -21.06 14.85
C LEU A 304 -17.78 -20.15 13.63
N LEU A 305 -16.65 -20.29 12.95
CA LEU A 305 -16.33 -19.54 11.73
C LEU A 305 -17.30 -19.86 10.58
N ASN A 306 -17.93 -21.04 10.58
CA ASN A 306 -18.85 -21.46 9.53
C ASN A 306 -20.29 -20.97 9.73
N ILE A 307 -20.63 -20.43 10.91
CA ILE A 307 -21.96 -19.86 11.18
C ILE A 307 -22.24 -18.72 10.19
N GLU A 308 -23.37 -18.78 9.49
CA GLU A 308 -23.83 -17.80 8.50
C GLU A 308 -22.78 -17.44 7.41
N ARG A 309 -21.91 -18.40 7.04
CA ARG A 309 -20.88 -18.16 6.02
C ARG A 309 -21.31 -18.63 4.62
N ASN A 310 -21.86 -19.83 4.53
CA ASN A 310 -22.28 -20.43 3.26
C ASN A 310 -23.78 -20.12 2.95
N CYS A 311 -24.14 -18.84 2.99
CA CYS A 311 -25.52 -18.37 2.75
C CYS A 311 -25.49 -17.20 1.74
N GLU A 312 -26.68 -16.80 1.28
CA GLU A 312 -26.86 -15.71 0.31
C GLU A 312 -26.26 -14.37 0.79
N ARG A 313 -26.24 -14.16 2.10
CA ARG A 313 -25.69 -12.94 2.73
C ARG A 313 -24.70 -13.32 3.84
N PRO A 314 -23.47 -13.68 3.48
CA PRO A 314 -22.48 -14.04 4.47
C PRO A 314 -22.20 -12.92 5.47
N ARG A 315 -21.91 -13.29 6.71
CA ARG A 315 -21.57 -12.33 7.76
C ARG A 315 -20.30 -11.54 7.42
N LYS A 316 -20.27 -10.26 7.82
CA LYS A 316 -19.18 -9.29 7.55
C LYS A 316 -18.68 -8.65 8.85
N ASP A 317 -18.50 -9.44 9.87
CA ASP A 317 -18.01 -9.03 11.20
C ASP A 317 -16.49 -9.02 11.28
N ILE A 318 -15.81 -10.01 10.70
CA ILE A 318 -14.37 -10.17 10.73
C ILE A 318 -13.72 -9.29 9.66
N GLY A 319 -12.89 -8.33 10.07
CA GLY A 319 -12.08 -7.50 9.18
C GLY A 319 -10.57 -7.79 9.27
N CYS A 320 -10.13 -8.51 10.32
CA CYS A 320 -8.77 -9.00 10.48
C CYS A 320 -8.76 -10.22 11.41
N TYR A 321 -7.67 -10.97 11.45
CA TYR A 321 -7.57 -12.15 12.33
C TYR A 321 -7.68 -11.81 13.83
N LYS A 322 -7.30 -10.60 14.22
CA LYS A 322 -7.46 -10.15 15.60
C LYS A 322 -8.92 -10.06 16.02
N ASP A 323 -9.82 -9.70 15.09
CA ASP A 323 -11.25 -9.57 15.37
C ASP A 323 -11.86 -10.91 15.78
N VAL A 324 -11.32 -12.04 15.32
CA VAL A 324 -11.88 -13.37 15.61
C VAL A 324 -11.93 -13.63 17.12
N LYS A 325 -10.87 -13.32 17.87
CA LYS A 325 -10.89 -13.46 19.33
C LYS A 325 -11.92 -12.53 19.98
N GLU A 326 -12.06 -11.30 19.46
CA GLU A 326 -13.02 -10.32 19.98
C GLU A 326 -14.47 -10.68 19.67
N GLU A 327 -14.73 -11.33 18.55
CA GLU A 327 -16.08 -11.78 18.14
C GLU A 327 -16.51 -13.07 18.82
N PHE A 328 -15.57 -13.96 19.24
CA PHE A 328 -15.87 -15.28 19.77
C PHE A 328 -15.36 -15.55 21.19
N TRP A 329 -14.81 -14.56 21.89
CA TRP A 329 -14.23 -14.74 23.24
C TRP A 329 -15.20 -15.39 24.23
N TYR A 330 -16.50 -15.06 24.15
CA TYR A 330 -17.56 -15.59 25.03
C TYR A 330 -17.91 -17.06 24.78
N MET A 331 -17.38 -17.62 23.71
CA MET A 331 -17.55 -19.03 23.35
C MET A 331 -16.48 -19.94 23.98
N TYR A 332 -15.49 -19.37 24.67
CA TYR A 332 -14.41 -20.08 25.35
C TYR A 332 -14.44 -19.77 26.84
N ASP A 333 -14.65 -20.77 27.70
CA ASP A 333 -14.71 -20.60 29.15
C ASP A 333 -13.45 -19.92 29.71
N GLU A 334 -12.27 -20.25 29.17
CA GLU A 334 -11.01 -19.67 29.55
C GLU A 334 -10.94 -18.18 29.26
N LEU A 335 -11.50 -17.71 28.17
CA LEU A 335 -11.52 -16.28 27.80
C LEU A 335 -12.65 -15.56 28.52
N PHE A 336 -13.80 -16.22 28.67
CA PHE A 336 -14.95 -15.67 29.36
C PHE A 336 -14.66 -15.38 30.82
N SER A 337 -14.01 -16.32 31.53
CA SER A 337 -13.67 -16.18 32.96
C SER A 337 -12.63 -15.11 33.24
N GLN A 338 -11.81 -14.73 32.26
CA GLN A 338 -10.75 -13.71 32.43
C GLN A 338 -11.27 -12.28 32.21
N ARG A 339 -12.42 -12.08 31.58
CA ARG A 339 -12.99 -10.74 31.42
C ARG A 339 -13.68 -10.32 32.72
N GLU A 340 -13.22 -9.16 33.24
CA GLU A 340 -14.04 -8.43 34.22
C GLU A 340 -15.37 -8.08 33.55
N ASN A 341 -16.44 -8.71 34.01
CA ASN A 341 -17.76 -8.42 33.48
C ASN A 341 -18.17 -7.04 34.01
N PRO A 342 -18.32 -5.98 33.18
CA PRO A 342 -18.75 -4.66 33.63
C PRO A 342 -20.24 -4.65 33.95
N TYR A 343 -20.77 -5.75 34.52
CA TYR A 343 -22.16 -6.00 34.79
C TYR A 343 -22.80 -4.82 35.56
N ASP A 344 -22.15 -4.33 36.62
CA ASP A 344 -22.67 -3.20 37.40
C ASP A 344 -22.70 -1.85 36.65
N ALA A 345 -21.80 -1.66 35.69
CA ALA A 345 -21.76 -0.43 34.89
C ALA A 345 -22.79 -0.43 33.74
N ILE A 346 -23.17 -1.63 33.27
CA ILE A 346 -24.05 -1.80 32.10
C ILE A 346 -25.49 -2.01 32.53
N THR A 347 -25.73 -2.69 33.66
CA THR A 347 -27.08 -3.02 34.17
C THR A 347 -27.99 -1.82 34.38
N GLY A 348 -27.44 -0.65 34.74
CA GLY A 348 -28.22 0.60 34.85
C GLY A 348 -28.82 1.12 33.55
N SER A 349 -28.39 0.58 32.40
CA SER A 349 -28.85 0.96 31.06
C SER A 349 -29.95 0.05 30.47
N TYR A 350 -30.22 -1.09 31.13
CA TYR A 350 -31.17 -2.10 30.64
C TYR A 350 -32.18 -2.46 31.73
N TYR A 351 -33.34 -2.90 31.31
CA TYR A 351 -34.41 -3.42 32.22
C TYR A 351 -34.10 -4.92 32.52
N MET A 352 -33.21 -5.15 33.45
CA MET A 352 -32.66 -6.48 33.75
C MET A 352 -33.73 -7.48 34.24
N ASP A 353 -34.77 -6.99 34.89
CA ASP A 353 -35.89 -7.85 35.34
C ASP A 353 -36.65 -8.42 34.15
N ASP A 354 -36.89 -7.64 33.08
CA ASP A 354 -37.52 -8.13 31.87
C ASP A 354 -36.64 -9.19 31.17
N ILE A 355 -35.30 -9.02 31.21
CA ILE A 355 -34.38 -9.96 30.61
C ILE A 355 -34.33 -11.26 31.38
N LYS A 356 -34.30 -11.21 32.70
CA LYS A 356 -34.39 -12.40 33.57
C LYS A 356 -35.69 -13.16 33.35
N GLU A 357 -36.80 -12.44 33.34
CA GLU A 357 -38.12 -13.05 33.08
C GLU A 357 -38.15 -13.74 31.72
N TYR A 358 -37.61 -13.14 30.66
CA TYR A 358 -37.50 -13.77 29.34
C TYR A 358 -36.70 -15.07 29.39
N LEU A 359 -35.53 -15.06 30.04
CA LEU A 359 -34.65 -16.23 30.13
C LEU A 359 -35.30 -17.37 30.96
N GLU A 360 -36.07 -17.03 32.00
CA GLU A 360 -36.70 -18.00 32.87
C GLU A 360 -38.01 -18.57 32.30
N THR A 361 -38.72 -17.81 31.45
CA THR A 361 -40.10 -18.15 31.06
C THR A 361 -40.30 -18.42 29.57
N VAL A 362 -39.45 -17.87 28.70
CA VAL A 362 -39.69 -17.89 27.24
C VAL A 362 -38.51 -18.52 26.48
N TYR A 363 -37.28 -18.33 26.94
CA TYR A 363 -36.11 -18.85 26.27
C TYR A 363 -36.11 -20.39 26.24
N ASP A 364 -35.85 -20.95 25.04
CA ASP A 364 -35.67 -22.39 24.84
C ASP A 364 -34.41 -22.58 23.98
N GLU A 365 -33.41 -23.30 24.49
CA GLU A 365 -32.13 -23.59 23.79
C GLU A 365 -32.33 -24.37 22.47
N LYS A 366 -33.51 -24.98 22.27
CA LYS A 366 -33.83 -25.77 21.08
C LYS A 366 -34.48 -24.96 19.96
N ASP A 367 -34.78 -23.69 20.23
CA ASP A 367 -35.38 -22.82 19.20
C ASP A 367 -34.41 -22.59 18.04
N GLU A 368 -34.90 -22.78 16.84
CA GLU A 368 -34.21 -22.27 15.65
C GLU A 368 -34.24 -20.74 15.64
N GLN A 369 -33.25 -20.11 15.02
CA GLN A 369 -33.07 -18.65 15.02
C GLN A 369 -34.35 -17.85 14.67
N PRO A 370 -35.16 -18.22 13.66
CA PRO A 370 -36.38 -17.47 13.35
C PRO A 370 -37.40 -17.53 14.46
N ASP A 371 -37.61 -18.72 15.08
CA ASP A 371 -38.56 -18.93 16.16
C ASP A 371 -38.11 -18.23 17.43
N TRP A 372 -36.84 -18.36 17.79
CA TRP A 372 -36.23 -17.62 18.88
C TRP A 372 -36.43 -16.12 18.73
N PHE A 373 -36.12 -15.56 17.56
CA PHE A 373 -36.21 -14.11 17.34
C PHE A 373 -37.67 -13.62 17.32
N GLN A 374 -38.62 -14.46 16.90
CA GLN A 374 -40.02 -14.12 17.00
C GLN A 374 -40.48 -14.08 18.46
N LYS A 375 -40.09 -15.05 19.30
CA LYS A 375 -40.34 -15.06 20.75
C LYS A 375 -39.75 -13.81 21.42
N VAL A 376 -38.51 -13.42 21.08
CA VAL A 376 -37.90 -12.19 21.56
C VAL A 376 -38.74 -10.95 21.22
N LYS A 377 -39.22 -10.85 19.99
CA LYS A 377 -40.05 -9.70 19.56
C LYS A 377 -41.37 -9.66 20.31
N ASP A 378 -42.05 -10.80 20.44
CA ASP A 378 -43.34 -10.88 21.08
C ASP A 378 -43.21 -10.53 22.57
N PHE A 379 -42.20 -11.07 23.26
CA PHE A 379 -41.93 -10.76 24.63
C PHE A 379 -41.56 -9.28 24.83
N ALA A 380 -40.63 -8.76 24.08
CA ALA A 380 -40.23 -7.36 24.14
C ALA A 380 -41.41 -6.41 23.87
N GLY A 381 -42.25 -6.73 22.89
CA GLY A 381 -43.47 -5.97 22.58
C GLY A 381 -44.48 -5.95 23.75
N SER A 382 -44.68 -7.07 24.43
CA SER A 382 -45.57 -7.17 25.59
C SER A 382 -45.03 -6.44 26.82
N HIS A 383 -43.70 -6.19 26.88
CA HIS A 383 -43.01 -5.54 27.99
C HIS A 383 -42.67 -4.06 27.74
N GLY A 384 -43.27 -3.45 26.70
CA GLY A 384 -43.15 -2.02 26.43
C GLY A 384 -41.95 -1.60 25.59
N TYR A 385 -41.36 -2.53 24.84
CA TYR A 385 -40.36 -2.21 23.81
C TYR A 385 -41.01 -2.05 22.45
N ALA A 386 -40.47 -1.15 21.63
CA ALA A 386 -40.94 -1.01 20.25
C ALA A 386 -40.49 -2.19 19.40
N THR A 387 -41.43 -2.89 18.76
CA THR A 387 -41.10 -4.00 17.85
C THR A 387 -40.69 -3.56 16.46
N ASN A 388 -40.85 -2.25 16.15
CA ASN A 388 -40.47 -1.62 14.91
C ASN A 388 -39.61 -0.38 15.20
N ARG A 389 -38.43 -0.30 14.60
CA ARG A 389 -37.50 0.81 14.76
C ARG A 389 -38.07 2.17 14.30
N LYS A 390 -39.02 2.19 13.36
CA LYS A 390 -39.66 3.44 12.91
C LYS A 390 -40.54 4.02 14.02
N ASP A 391 -41.29 3.16 14.74
CA ASP A 391 -42.17 3.55 15.82
C ASP A 391 -41.36 4.10 17.01
N TYR A 392 -40.25 3.43 17.33
CA TYR A 392 -39.30 3.93 18.35
C TYR A 392 -38.73 5.31 18.00
N LYS A 393 -38.28 5.50 16.76
CA LYS A 393 -37.74 6.81 16.30
C LYS A 393 -38.80 7.92 16.30
N ALA A 394 -40.05 7.57 16.04
CA ALA A 394 -41.16 8.54 16.01
C ALA A 394 -41.55 9.02 17.42
N ASN A 395 -41.49 8.16 18.43
CA ASN A 395 -41.86 8.48 19.81
C ASN A 395 -41.03 7.66 20.83
N PRO A 396 -39.75 8.01 21.05
CA PRO A 396 -38.83 7.28 21.95
C PRO A 396 -39.33 7.21 23.40
N GLU A 397 -40.02 8.26 23.88
CA GLU A 397 -40.51 8.36 25.24
C GLU A 397 -41.67 7.38 25.57
N ALA A 398 -42.34 6.82 24.56
CA ALA A 398 -43.40 5.87 24.72
C ALA A 398 -42.91 4.44 25.00
N PHE A 399 -41.62 4.16 24.86
CA PHE A 399 -41.08 2.81 24.92
C PHE A 399 -39.88 2.73 25.87
N LYS A 400 -39.64 1.57 26.48
CA LYS A 400 -38.41 1.23 27.24
C LYS A 400 -37.15 1.21 26.35
N GLY A 401 -37.33 0.98 25.06
CA GLY A 401 -36.32 0.84 24.04
C GLY A 401 -36.92 0.18 22.78
N ASP A 402 -36.10 -0.23 21.84
CA ASP A 402 -36.54 -1.13 20.77
C ASP A 402 -36.03 -2.57 21.01
N VAL A 403 -36.43 -3.51 20.15
CA VAL A 403 -36.00 -4.92 20.22
C VAL A 403 -34.47 -5.04 20.18
N ALA A 404 -33.75 -4.12 19.47
CA ALA A 404 -32.30 -4.16 19.43
C ALA A 404 -31.71 -3.89 20.82
N LYS A 405 -32.26 -2.91 21.55
CA LYS A 405 -31.83 -2.62 22.92
C LYS A 405 -32.15 -3.76 23.90
N PHE A 406 -33.24 -4.45 23.72
CA PHE A 406 -33.57 -5.68 24.49
C PHE A 406 -32.56 -6.78 24.21
N CYS A 407 -32.20 -7.02 22.91
CA CYS A 407 -31.20 -8.01 22.51
C CYS A 407 -29.77 -7.63 23.02
N GLU A 408 -29.44 -6.34 23.11
CA GLU A 408 -28.20 -5.89 23.72
C GLU A 408 -28.14 -6.30 25.19
N GLY A 409 -29.26 -6.14 25.93
CA GLY A 409 -29.37 -6.60 27.32
C GLY A 409 -29.20 -8.12 27.47
N LEU A 410 -29.76 -8.92 26.56
CA LEU A 410 -29.56 -10.37 26.53
C LEU A 410 -28.09 -10.77 26.34
N ARG A 411 -27.30 -9.98 25.61
CA ARG A 411 -25.85 -10.24 25.43
C ARG A 411 -25.02 -9.89 26.66
N VAL A 412 -25.54 -9.11 27.57
CA VAL A 412 -24.87 -8.71 28.81
C VAL A 412 -25.07 -9.76 29.93
N MET A 413 -26.20 -10.47 29.89
CA MET A 413 -26.49 -11.58 30.81
C MET A 413 -25.77 -12.85 30.42
#